data_08007e06af61cb9946ba199ecc2fb6ff
#
_entry.id   08007e06af61cb9946ba199ecc2fb6ff
#
_cell.length_a   1.000
_cell.length_b   1.000
_cell.length_c   1.000
_cell.angle_alpha   90.00
_cell.angle_beta   90.00
_cell.angle_gamma   90.00
#
_symmetry.space_group_name_H-M   'P 1'
#
loop_
_entity.id
_entity.type
_entity.pdbx_description
1 polymer ?
#
loop_
_entity_poly.entity_id
_entity_poly.type
_entity_poly.pdbx_seq_one_letter_code
_entity_poly.pdbx_strand_id
1 'polypeptide(L)'
;MSTSAPELPTDQLPPIPAKRYFTIGEVSDLCAVKPHVLRYWEQEFTQLKPVKRRGNRRYYQHHEVLLIRRIRDLLYQEGFTISGARNKLGESVILKHEDEAESDRLRALIADLRAEIEEVLQRLRA
;
A
#
# COMPACT_ATOMS: atom_id res chain seq x y z
N MET A 1 -15.57 22.61 -19.12
CA MET A 1 -15.31 22.31 -18.57
C MET A 1 -14.92 21.29 -18.01
N SER A 2 -14.63 20.86 -17.76
CA SER A 2 -14.31 20.08 -17.29
C SER A 2 -13.90 19.66 -16.54
N THR A 3 -13.60 19.45 -16.12
CA THR A 3 -13.09 18.92 -15.52
C THR A 3 -13.05 17.87 -14.95
N SER A 4 -12.82 17.48 -15.03
CA SER A 4 -12.93 16.11 -14.83
C SER A 4 -11.93 15.46 -13.97
N ALA A 5 -10.77 15.83 -13.85
CA ALA A 5 -9.79 15.25 -12.95
C ALA A 5 -10.05 15.70 -11.53
N PRO A 6 -9.98 14.79 -10.55
CA PRO A 6 -10.05 15.20 -9.16
C PRO A 6 -8.89 16.14 -8.87
N GLU A 7 -9.20 17.31 -8.41
CA GLU A 7 -8.18 18.33 -8.18
C GLU A 7 -7.67 18.31 -6.75
N LEU A 8 -8.31 17.55 -5.87
CA LEU A 8 -7.90 17.48 -4.48
C LEU A 8 -6.56 16.76 -4.32
N PRO A 9 -5.59 17.38 -3.65
CA PRO A 9 -4.37 16.66 -3.27
C PRO A 9 -4.70 15.47 -2.38
N THR A 10 -3.86 14.46 -2.42
CA THR A 10 -4.08 13.23 -1.67
C THR A 10 -4.19 13.47 -0.17
N ASP A 11 -3.48 14.44 0.37
CA ASP A 11 -3.53 14.77 1.79
C ASP A 11 -4.84 15.43 2.22
N GLN A 12 -5.65 15.91 1.27
CA GLN A 12 -6.96 16.50 1.56
C GLN A 12 -8.10 15.49 1.49
N LEU A 13 -7.81 14.24 1.20
CA LEU A 13 -8.81 13.19 1.18
C LEU A 13 -9.24 12.83 2.60
N PRO A 14 -10.48 12.34 2.79
CA PRO A 14 -10.94 11.98 4.12
C PRO A 14 -10.10 10.87 4.74
N PRO A 15 -10.04 10.80 6.06
CA PRO A 15 -9.29 9.73 6.72
C PRO A 15 -9.93 8.37 6.43
N ILE A 16 -9.11 7.34 6.32
CA ILE A 16 -9.57 5.98 6.05
C ILE A 16 -10.02 5.34 7.37
N PRO A 17 -11.31 4.92 7.48
CA PRO A 17 -11.77 4.26 8.70
C PRO A 17 -11.02 2.97 8.99
N ALA A 18 -10.97 2.59 10.26
CA ALA A 18 -10.33 1.36 10.69
C ALA A 18 -11.26 0.15 10.44
N LYS A 19 -11.48 -0.17 9.18
CA LYS A 19 -12.31 -1.29 8.75
C LYS A 19 -11.45 -2.31 8.03
N ARG A 20 -11.93 -3.55 8.01
CA ARG A 20 -11.24 -4.63 7.31
C ARG A 20 -11.53 -4.61 5.82
N TYR A 21 -12.77 -4.32 5.44
CA TYR A 21 -13.21 -4.33 4.05
C TYR A 21 -14.01 -3.08 3.71
N PHE A 22 -13.85 -2.64 2.48
CA PHE A 22 -14.52 -1.47 1.94
C PHE A 22 -15.22 -1.84 0.63
N THR A 23 -16.45 -1.35 0.42
CA THR A 23 -17.14 -1.53 -0.86
C THR A 23 -16.54 -0.57 -1.89
N ILE A 24 -16.81 -0.83 -3.18
CA ILE A 24 -16.33 0.04 -4.24
C ILE A 24 -16.86 1.47 -4.08
N GLY A 25 -18.10 1.63 -3.61
CA GLY A 25 -18.67 2.95 -3.34
C GLY A 25 -17.92 3.69 -2.24
N GLU A 26 -17.58 3.00 -1.16
CA GLU A 26 -16.81 3.59 -0.06
C GLU A 26 -15.42 4.00 -0.53
N VAL A 27 -14.75 3.15 -1.30
CA VAL A 27 -13.42 3.44 -1.84
C VAL A 27 -13.48 4.63 -2.79
N SER A 28 -14.51 4.68 -3.63
CA SER A 28 -14.74 5.80 -4.53
C SER A 28 -14.79 7.14 -3.78
N ASP A 29 -15.51 7.17 -2.65
CA ASP A 29 -15.61 8.37 -1.83
C ASP A 29 -14.30 8.68 -1.11
N LEU A 30 -13.62 7.68 -0.58
CA LEU A 30 -12.37 7.86 0.18
C LEU A 30 -11.21 8.29 -0.71
N CYS A 31 -11.21 7.89 -1.96
CA CYS A 31 -10.11 8.17 -2.88
C CYS A 31 -10.45 9.22 -3.94
N ALA A 32 -11.70 9.68 -3.97
CA ALA A 32 -12.18 10.63 -4.99
C ALA A 32 -11.92 10.11 -6.41
N VAL A 33 -12.23 8.84 -6.63
CA VAL A 33 -12.08 8.16 -7.92
C VAL A 33 -13.39 7.44 -8.23
N LYS A 34 -13.90 7.63 -9.45
CA LYS A 34 -15.20 7.04 -9.83
C LYS A 34 -15.10 5.51 -9.89
N PRO A 35 -16.20 4.79 -9.59
CA PRO A 35 -16.19 3.32 -9.60
C PRO A 35 -15.71 2.70 -10.91
N HIS A 36 -16.10 3.26 -12.06
CA HIS A 36 -15.67 2.71 -13.34
C HIS A 36 -14.16 2.85 -13.56
N VAL A 37 -13.56 3.91 -13.01
CA VAL A 37 -12.10 4.11 -13.05
C VAL A 37 -11.41 3.08 -12.17
N LEU A 38 -11.97 2.80 -10.99
CA LEU A 38 -11.43 1.76 -10.10
C LEU A 38 -11.45 0.39 -10.77
N ARG A 39 -12.52 0.06 -11.49
CA ARG A 39 -12.61 -1.20 -12.23
C ARG A 39 -11.57 -1.27 -13.34
N TYR A 40 -11.32 -0.16 -14.02
CA TYR A 40 -10.28 -0.07 -15.03
C TYR A 40 -8.89 -0.29 -14.41
N TRP A 41 -8.62 0.34 -13.27
CA TRP A 41 -7.33 0.20 -12.60
C TRP A 41 -7.09 -1.23 -12.11
N GLU A 42 -8.12 -1.97 -11.72
CA GLU A 42 -7.97 -3.38 -11.36
C GLU A 42 -7.37 -4.20 -12.50
N GLN A 43 -7.71 -3.85 -13.73
CA GLN A 43 -7.19 -4.54 -14.91
C GLN A 43 -5.76 -4.12 -15.23
N GLU A 44 -5.42 -2.88 -14.94
CA GLU A 44 -4.12 -2.32 -15.30
C GLU A 44 -3.04 -2.53 -14.21
N PHE A 45 -3.44 -2.65 -12.97
CA PHE A 45 -2.52 -2.78 -11.84
C PHE A 45 -2.72 -4.14 -11.17
N THR A 46 -1.74 -5.03 -11.34
CA THR A 46 -1.82 -6.40 -10.82
C THR A 46 -1.79 -6.47 -9.30
N GLN A 47 -1.26 -5.44 -8.65
CA GLN A 47 -1.22 -5.36 -7.18
C GLN A 47 -2.61 -5.11 -6.59
N LEU A 48 -3.55 -4.61 -7.40
CA LEU A 48 -4.89 -4.27 -6.95
C LEU A 48 -5.80 -5.47 -7.20
N LYS A 49 -6.07 -6.24 -6.13
CA LYS A 49 -6.84 -7.49 -6.22
C LYS A 49 -7.96 -7.49 -5.19
N PRO A 50 -9.09 -6.83 -5.47
CA PRO A 50 -10.21 -6.86 -4.54
C PRO A 50 -10.82 -8.25 -4.45
N VAL A 51 -11.38 -8.57 -3.29
CA VAL A 51 -12.10 -9.82 -3.08
C VAL A 51 -13.48 -9.69 -3.68
N LYS A 52 -13.87 -10.63 -4.53
CA LYS A 52 -15.21 -10.69 -5.10
C LYS A 52 -16.06 -11.64 -4.28
N ARG A 53 -17.24 -11.20 -3.88
CA ARG A 53 -18.18 -12.02 -3.14
C ARG A 53 -19.46 -12.21 -3.94
N ARG A 54 -20.48 -12.79 -3.34
CA ARG A 54 -21.77 -13.06 -3.98
C ARG A 54 -22.29 -11.82 -4.72
N GLY A 55 -22.79 -11.98 -5.93
CA GLY A 55 -23.32 -10.90 -6.74
C GLY A 55 -22.25 -10.02 -7.38
N ASN A 56 -21.04 -10.51 -7.54
CA ASN A 56 -19.90 -9.78 -8.12
C ASN A 56 -19.54 -8.51 -7.35
N ARG A 57 -19.90 -8.43 -6.08
CA ARG A 57 -19.54 -7.30 -5.24
C ARG A 57 -18.05 -7.31 -4.95
N ARG A 58 -17.39 -6.18 -5.16
CA ARG A 58 -15.97 -6.01 -4.88
C ARG A 58 -15.77 -5.44 -3.49
N TYR A 59 -14.86 -6.06 -2.74
CA TYR A 59 -14.46 -5.59 -1.43
C TYR A 59 -12.95 -5.38 -1.43
N TYR A 60 -12.55 -4.18 -1.01
CA TYR A 60 -11.15 -3.76 -0.96
C TYR A 60 -10.66 -3.79 0.48
N GLN A 61 -9.43 -4.22 0.67
CA GLN A 61 -8.81 -4.18 1.99
C GLN A 61 -8.16 -2.82 2.22
N HIS A 62 -7.81 -2.53 3.47
CA HIS A 62 -7.22 -1.24 3.84
C HIS A 62 -5.98 -0.91 3.00
N HIS A 63 -5.09 -1.88 2.82
CA HIS A 63 -3.87 -1.65 2.03
C HIS A 63 -4.18 -1.34 0.56
N GLU A 64 -5.29 -1.85 0.03
CA GLU A 64 -5.69 -1.56 -1.34
C GLU A 64 -6.23 -0.13 -1.47
N VAL A 65 -6.90 0.38 -0.45
CA VAL A 65 -7.34 1.78 -0.43
C VAL A 65 -6.12 2.70 -0.47
N LEU A 66 -5.08 2.38 0.31
CA LEU A 66 -3.83 3.13 0.29
C LEU A 66 -3.15 3.05 -1.08
N LEU A 67 -3.16 1.88 -1.70
CA LEU A 67 -2.60 1.69 -3.04
C LEU A 67 -3.36 2.52 -4.08
N ILE A 68 -4.67 2.55 -4.01
CA ILE A 68 -5.48 3.35 -4.92
C ILE A 68 -5.16 4.84 -4.76
N ARG A 69 -5.00 5.31 -3.53
CA ARG A 69 -4.59 6.68 -3.28
C ARG A 69 -3.21 6.97 -3.88
N ARG A 70 -2.29 6.02 -3.80
CA ARG A 70 -0.95 6.16 -4.39
C ARG A 70 -1.02 6.20 -5.92
N ILE A 71 -1.84 5.34 -6.53
CA ILE A 71 -2.06 5.35 -7.99
C ILE A 71 -2.64 6.69 -8.41
N ARG A 72 -3.64 7.16 -7.69
CA ARG A 72 -4.26 8.46 -7.95
C ARG A 72 -3.23 9.58 -7.91
N ASP A 73 -2.38 9.57 -6.90
CA ASP A 73 -1.33 10.55 -6.73
C ASP A 73 -0.35 10.54 -7.92
N LEU A 74 0.08 9.35 -8.33
CA LEU A 74 0.99 9.22 -9.47
C LEU A 74 0.37 9.72 -10.77
N LEU A 75 -0.87 9.39 -11.02
CA LEU A 75 -1.54 9.75 -12.28
C LEU A 75 -1.98 11.21 -12.31
N TYR A 76 -2.57 11.69 -11.23
CA TYR A 76 -3.20 13.02 -11.22
C TYR A 76 -2.31 14.13 -10.69
N GLN A 77 -1.45 13.83 -9.72
CA GLN A 77 -0.58 14.85 -9.13
C GLN A 77 0.80 14.87 -9.78
N GLU A 78 1.37 13.71 -10.05
CA GLU A 78 2.72 13.61 -10.59
C GLU A 78 2.75 13.43 -12.11
N GLY A 79 1.59 13.21 -12.74
CA GLY A 79 1.49 13.16 -14.19
C GLY A 79 2.04 11.91 -14.86
N PHE A 80 2.17 10.81 -14.14
CA PHE A 80 2.60 9.55 -14.72
C PHE A 80 1.55 8.98 -15.66
N THR A 81 2.01 8.25 -16.68
CA THR A 81 1.13 7.40 -17.49
C THR A 81 0.79 6.13 -16.70
N ILE A 82 -0.20 5.37 -17.18
CA ILE A 82 -0.54 4.07 -16.56
C ILE A 82 0.69 3.16 -16.52
N SER A 83 1.42 3.04 -17.63
CA SER A 83 2.65 2.24 -17.69
C SER A 83 3.71 2.74 -16.73
N GLY A 84 3.91 4.05 -16.68
CA GLY A 84 4.87 4.68 -15.78
C GLY A 84 4.52 4.46 -14.32
N ALA A 85 3.24 4.61 -13.96
CA ALA A 85 2.77 4.37 -12.60
C ALA A 85 2.95 2.91 -12.21
N ARG A 86 2.67 1.99 -13.12
CA ARG A 86 2.86 0.55 -12.90
C ARG A 86 4.32 0.22 -12.60
N ASN A 87 5.23 0.77 -13.38
CA ASN A 87 6.66 0.59 -13.17
C ASN A 87 7.12 1.20 -11.84
N LYS A 88 6.64 2.37 -11.52
CA LYS A 88 7.00 3.06 -10.27
C LYS A 88 6.55 2.26 -9.04
N LEU A 89 5.36 1.69 -9.09
CA LEU A 89 4.85 0.85 -8.00
C LEU A 89 5.66 -0.45 -7.87
N GLY A 90 6.09 -1.03 -9.00
CA GLY A 90 6.96 -2.20 -9.00
C GLY A 90 8.29 -1.92 -8.33
N GLU A 91 8.92 -0.80 -8.65
CA GLU A 91 10.15 -0.37 -7.99
C GLU A 91 9.97 -0.21 -6.48
N SER A 92 8.88 0.42 -6.07
CA SER A 92 8.59 0.63 -4.64
C SER A 92 8.45 -0.68 -3.90
N VAL A 93 7.81 -1.68 -4.49
CA VAL A 93 7.67 -3.01 -3.88
C VAL A 93 9.03 -3.67 -3.72
N ILE A 94 9.88 -3.62 -4.74
CA ILE A 94 11.23 -4.20 -4.68
C ILE A 94 12.05 -3.56 -3.57
N LEU A 95 12.06 -2.24 -3.50
CA LEU A 95 12.81 -1.51 -2.46
C LEU A 95 12.31 -1.86 -1.06
N LYS A 96 11.01 -1.98 -0.89
CA LYS A 96 10.42 -2.35 0.40
C LYS A 96 10.86 -3.74 0.84
N HIS A 97 10.89 -4.71 -0.07
CA HIS A 97 11.36 -6.06 0.25
C HIS A 97 12.83 -6.07 0.63
N GLU A 98 13.65 -5.29 -0.04
CA GLU A 98 15.07 -5.16 0.31
C GLU A 98 15.24 -4.57 1.71
N ASP A 99 14.49 -3.53 2.04
CA ASP A 99 14.53 -2.89 3.36
C ASP A 99 14.09 -3.85 4.45
N GLU A 100 13.05 -4.65 4.22
CA GLU A 100 12.57 -5.64 5.17
C GLU A 100 13.62 -6.72 5.42
N ALA A 101 14.27 -7.21 4.36
CA ALA A 101 15.33 -8.21 4.48
C ALA A 101 16.52 -7.66 5.27
N GLU A 102 16.90 -6.42 5.03
CA GLU A 102 17.97 -5.75 5.78
C GLU A 102 17.61 -5.63 7.26
N SER A 103 16.39 -5.20 7.56
CA SER A 103 15.92 -5.08 8.94
C SER A 103 15.92 -6.42 9.66
N ASP A 104 15.52 -7.49 8.99
CA ASP A 104 15.52 -8.84 9.57
C ASP A 104 16.94 -9.31 9.88
N ARG A 105 17.90 -9.02 9.00
CA ARG A 105 19.32 -9.34 9.23
C ARG A 105 19.86 -8.61 10.46
N LEU A 106 19.52 -7.33 10.59
CA LEU A 106 19.95 -6.52 11.74
C LEU A 106 19.36 -7.04 13.05
N ARG A 107 18.10 -7.43 13.04
CA ARG A 107 17.44 -8.00 14.23
C ARG A 107 18.08 -9.30 14.65
N ALA A 108 18.43 -10.17 13.69
CA ALA A 108 19.10 -11.43 13.97
C ALA A 108 20.47 -11.18 14.59
N LEU A 109 21.23 -10.22 14.06
CA LEU A 109 22.53 -9.87 14.60
C LEU A 109 22.43 -9.36 16.04
N ILE A 110 21.46 -8.51 16.33
CA ILE A 110 21.23 -7.98 17.67
C ILE A 110 20.89 -9.12 18.65
N ALA A 111 20.05 -10.06 18.23
CA ALA A 111 19.69 -11.20 19.06
C ALA A 111 20.91 -12.06 19.40
N ASP A 112 21.79 -12.30 18.43
CA ASP A 112 23.03 -13.06 18.63
C ASP A 112 23.95 -12.35 19.63
N LEU A 113 24.09 -11.02 19.49
CA LEU A 113 24.92 -10.23 20.41
C LEU A 113 24.39 -10.26 21.83
N ARG A 114 23.07 -10.20 22.00
CA ARG A 114 22.45 -10.30 23.33
C ARG A 114 22.73 -11.64 23.98
N ALA A 115 22.60 -12.72 23.21
CA ALA A 115 22.86 -14.06 23.71
C ALA A 115 24.31 -14.21 24.17
N GLU A 116 25.28 -13.68 23.43
CA GLU A 116 26.68 -13.70 23.80
C GLU A 116 26.94 -12.91 25.07
N ILE A 117 26.34 -11.74 25.20
CA ILE A 117 26.49 -10.91 26.40
C ILE A 117 25.93 -11.63 27.63
N GLU A 118 24.75 -12.23 27.50
CA GLU A 118 24.13 -12.97 28.60
C GLU A 118 25.00 -14.15 29.06
N GLU A 119 25.58 -14.87 28.11
CA GLU A 119 26.46 -15.98 28.39
C GLU A 119 27.69 -15.54 29.19
N VAL A 120 28.30 -14.43 28.77
CA VAL A 120 29.46 -13.88 29.50
C VAL A 120 29.07 -13.45 30.91
N LEU A 121 27.92 -12.79 31.06
CA LEU A 121 27.45 -12.37 32.39
C LEU A 121 27.19 -13.55 33.31
N GLN A 122 26.65 -14.65 32.79
CA GLN A 122 26.44 -15.86 33.58
C GLN A 122 27.75 -16.46 34.04
N ARG A 123 28.77 -16.46 33.21
CA ARG A 123 30.10 -16.94 33.58
C ARG A 123 30.72 -16.10 34.70
N LEU A 124 30.50 -14.78 34.64
CA LEU A 124 31.01 -13.88 35.65
C LEU A 124 30.30 -14.00 37.00
N ARG A 125 29.04 -14.45 36.99
CA ARG A 125 28.25 -14.67 38.21
C ARG A 125 28.51 -16.02 38.87
N ALA A 126 29.09 -16.92 38.15
CA ALA A 126 29.33 -18.28 38.65
C ALA A 126 30.47 -18.34 39.70
#